data_f95abbf5f35511c7f50fada31bee6f20
#
_entry.id   f95abbf5f35511c7f50fada31bee6f20
#
_cell.length_a   1.000
_cell.length_b   1.000
_cell.length_c   1.000
_cell.angle_alpha   90.00
_cell.angle_beta   90.00
_cell.angle_gamma   90.00
#
_symmetry.space_group_name_H-M   'P 1'
#
loop_
_entity.id
_entity.type
_entity.pdbx_description
1 polymer ?
#
loop_
_entity_poly.entity_id
_entity_poly.type
_entity_poly.pdbx_seq_one_letter_code
_entity_poly.pdbx_strand_id
1 'polypeptide(L)'
;CDRRQRQMCIRDRDYQVDEAAARGQNFAELQEMDLATLQKQESRLTLQIADLGPINAAAIEEYNAVKERSEFLCKQYNDLCTAKENLEAVIAEINSGMTKRFKEAFAKINEYFAQCYVKIFSGGTAVLRLTEPDNLLDSGIDIDVQPPGKKLQSLYLMSGGERALTVIALLFALLSYQP
;
A
#
# COMPACT_ATOMS: atom_id res chain seq x y z
N CYS A 1 -54.14 -14.75 -35.47
CA CYS A 1 -52.91 -15.46 -35.08
C CYS A 1 -53.28 -16.87 -34.66
N ASP A 2 -52.78 -17.86 -35.43
CA ASP A 2 -53.07 -19.28 -35.22
C ASP A 2 -52.45 -19.76 -33.87
N ARG A 3 -53.10 -20.74 -33.25
CA ARG A 3 -52.70 -21.25 -31.91
C ARG A 3 -51.24 -21.77 -31.96
N ARG A 4 -50.79 -22.28 -33.11
CA ARG A 4 -49.40 -22.71 -33.35
C ARG A 4 -48.41 -21.51 -33.39
N GLN A 5 -48.79 -20.42 -34.01
CA GLN A 5 -47.94 -19.21 -34.06
C GLN A 5 -47.80 -18.56 -32.65
N ARG A 6 -48.82 -18.60 -31.82
CA ARG A 6 -48.74 -18.10 -30.45
C ARG A 6 -47.81 -18.97 -29.57
N GLN A 7 -47.82 -20.28 -29.73
CA GLN A 7 -46.90 -21.17 -29.00
C GLN A 7 -45.45 -21.01 -29.46
N MET A 8 -45.18 -20.78 -30.74
CA MET A 8 -43.84 -20.44 -31.22
C MET A 8 -43.32 -19.12 -30.69
N CYS A 9 -44.13 -18.05 -30.73
CA CYS A 9 -43.71 -16.73 -30.19
C CYS A 9 -43.45 -16.72 -28.70
N ILE A 10 -44.08 -17.59 -27.92
CA ILE A 10 -43.83 -17.75 -26.48
C ILE A 10 -42.53 -18.50 -26.25
N ARG A 11 -42.25 -19.58 -27.00
CA ARG A 11 -41.02 -20.36 -26.91
C ARG A 11 -39.78 -19.55 -27.27
N ASP A 12 -39.83 -18.81 -28.37
CA ASP A 12 -38.70 -17.97 -28.81
C ASP A 12 -38.38 -16.84 -27.84
N ARG A 13 -39.41 -16.32 -27.14
CA ARG A 13 -39.25 -15.25 -26.21
C ARG A 13 -38.73 -15.72 -24.83
N ASP A 14 -39.18 -16.89 -24.39
CA ASP A 14 -38.88 -17.38 -23.08
C ASP A 14 -37.51 -18.09 -22.97
N TYR A 15 -37.07 -18.72 -24.10
CA TYR A 15 -35.83 -19.51 -24.07
C TYR A 15 -34.77 -19.07 -25.09
N GLN A 16 -35.01 -18.05 -25.89
CA GLN A 16 -34.09 -17.57 -26.95
C GLN A 16 -33.53 -18.71 -27.85
N VAL A 17 -34.36 -19.74 -28.09
CA VAL A 17 -33.95 -20.88 -28.95
C VAL A 17 -34.02 -20.47 -30.38
N ASP A 18 -32.87 -20.49 -31.07
CA ASP A 18 -32.81 -20.33 -32.52
C ASP A 18 -33.36 -21.59 -33.19
N GLU A 19 -34.57 -21.50 -33.72
CA GLU A 19 -35.28 -22.60 -34.40
C GLU A 19 -34.52 -23.07 -35.65
N ALA A 20 -33.75 -22.19 -36.30
CA ALA A 20 -32.92 -22.54 -37.44
C ALA A 20 -31.72 -23.41 -37.03
N ALA A 21 -31.09 -23.08 -35.91
CA ALA A 21 -30.01 -23.88 -35.34
C ALA A 21 -30.52 -25.24 -34.84
N ALA A 22 -31.71 -25.29 -34.20
CA ALA A 22 -32.32 -26.54 -33.77
C ALA A 22 -32.69 -27.47 -34.95
N ARG A 23 -33.13 -26.94 -36.05
CA ARG A 23 -33.44 -27.73 -37.26
C ARG A 23 -32.19 -28.30 -37.96
N GLY A 24 -31.05 -27.68 -37.79
CA GLY A 24 -29.76 -28.14 -38.35
C GLY A 24 -29.12 -29.29 -37.58
N GLN A 25 -29.60 -29.62 -36.36
CA GLN A 25 -29.10 -30.73 -35.58
C GLN A 25 -29.65 -32.06 -36.10
N ASN A 26 -28.80 -33.06 -36.21
CA ASN A 26 -29.17 -34.38 -36.70
C ASN A 26 -29.80 -35.20 -35.57
N PHE A 27 -31.14 -35.25 -35.51
CA PHE A 27 -31.92 -36.00 -34.51
C PHE A 27 -32.11 -37.45 -34.89
N ALA A 28 -31.12 -38.09 -35.48
CA ALA A 28 -31.24 -39.50 -35.92
C ALA A 28 -31.68 -40.46 -34.78
N GLU A 29 -31.18 -40.24 -33.59
CA GLU A 29 -31.54 -41.02 -32.41
C GLU A 29 -33.01 -40.86 -31.96
N LEU A 30 -33.61 -39.69 -32.26
CA LEU A 30 -35.01 -39.43 -31.92
C LEU A 30 -35.99 -40.01 -32.99
N GLN A 31 -35.51 -40.28 -34.20
CA GLN A 31 -36.36 -40.89 -35.24
C GLN A 31 -36.67 -42.35 -35.01
N GLU A 32 -35.86 -43.05 -34.22
CA GLU A 32 -36.05 -44.47 -33.86
C GLU A 32 -36.94 -44.67 -32.61
N MET A 33 -37.30 -43.57 -31.92
CA MET A 33 -38.07 -43.64 -30.69
C MET A 33 -39.58 -43.61 -30.93
N ASP A 34 -40.34 -44.43 -30.22
CA ASP A 34 -41.79 -44.40 -30.24
C ASP A 34 -42.37 -43.09 -29.72
N LEU A 35 -43.44 -42.59 -30.36
CA LEU A 35 -44.09 -41.32 -30.08
C LEU A 35 -44.48 -41.17 -28.57
N ALA A 36 -44.91 -42.24 -27.93
CA ALA A 36 -45.27 -42.25 -26.53
C ALA A 36 -44.05 -41.98 -25.64
N THR A 37 -42.88 -42.50 -26.00
CA THR A 37 -41.62 -42.29 -25.29
C THR A 37 -41.13 -40.88 -25.41
N LEU A 38 -41.24 -40.27 -26.62
CA LEU A 38 -40.88 -38.86 -26.84
C LEU A 38 -41.78 -37.91 -26.08
N GLN A 39 -43.08 -38.14 -26.03
CA GLN A 39 -44.00 -37.33 -25.19
C GLN A 39 -43.71 -37.42 -23.72
N LYS A 40 -43.30 -38.60 -23.23
CA LYS A 40 -42.92 -38.78 -21.83
C LYS A 40 -41.62 -38.03 -21.49
N GLN A 41 -40.65 -38.07 -22.41
CA GLN A 41 -39.41 -37.29 -22.26
C GLN A 41 -39.66 -35.78 -22.28
N GLU A 42 -40.48 -35.30 -23.20
CA GLU A 42 -40.88 -33.89 -23.31
C GLU A 42 -41.52 -33.40 -22.01
N SER A 43 -42.49 -34.18 -21.48
CA SER A 43 -43.16 -33.86 -20.24
C SER A 43 -42.17 -33.80 -19.05
N ARG A 44 -41.22 -34.76 -19.00
CA ARG A 44 -40.19 -34.79 -17.96
C ARG A 44 -39.26 -33.58 -18.04
N LEU A 45 -38.78 -33.24 -19.22
CA LEU A 45 -37.90 -32.09 -19.43
C LEU A 45 -38.61 -30.77 -19.15
N THR A 46 -39.88 -30.68 -19.52
CA THR A 46 -40.73 -29.50 -19.22
C THR A 46 -40.86 -29.28 -17.71
N LEU A 47 -41.09 -30.37 -16.94
CA LEU A 47 -41.12 -30.29 -15.48
C LEU A 47 -39.76 -29.87 -14.91
N GLN A 48 -38.66 -30.44 -15.41
CA GLN A 48 -37.32 -30.09 -14.95
C GLN A 48 -36.98 -28.62 -15.23
N ILE A 49 -37.39 -28.08 -16.39
CA ILE A 49 -37.24 -26.68 -16.73
C ILE A 49 -38.08 -25.77 -15.80
N ALA A 50 -39.33 -26.21 -15.51
CA ALA A 50 -40.20 -25.48 -14.59
C ALA A 50 -39.63 -25.44 -13.15
N ASP A 51 -39.00 -26.53 -12.70
CA ASP A 51 -38.36 -26.61 -11.38
C ASP A 51 -37.14 -25.72 -11.25
N LEU A 52 -36.45 -25.40 -12.35
CA LEU A 52 -35.31 -24.44 -12.37
C LEU A 52 -35.75 -22.98 -12.09
N GLY A 53 -37.03 -22.66 -12.29
CA GLY A 53 -37.55 -21.32 -12.08
C GLY A 53 -37.02 -20.28 -13.09
N PRO A 54 -37.17 -19.00 -12.81
CA PRO A 54 -36.71 -17.92 -13.70
C PRO A 54 -35.19 -17.88 -13.76
N ILE A 55 -34.62 -18.24 -14.91
CA ILE A 55 -33.18 -18.22 -15.15
C ILE A 55 -32.80 -16.86 -15.76
N ASN A 56 -31.83 -16.18 -15.14
CA ASN A 56 -31.24 -14.98 -15.74
C ASN A 56 -30.21 -15.38 -16.81
N ALA A 57 -30.59 -15.31 -18.08
CA ALA A 57 -29.68 -15.67 -19.18
C ALA A 57 -28.47 -14.72 -19.27
N ALA A 58 -28.60 -13.46 -18.83
CA ALA A 58 -27.51 -12.49 -18.77
C ALA A 58 -26.52 -12.75 -17.62
N ALA A 59 -26.86 -13.58 -16.65
CA ALA A 59 -26.02 -13.82 -15.46
C ALA A 59 -24.64 -14.36 -15.80
N ILE A 60 -24.50 -15.15 -16.87
CA ILE A 60 -23.23 -15.71 -17.31
C ILE A 60 -22.32 -14.62 -17.85
N GLU A 61 -22.86 -13.70 -18.66
CA GLU A 61 -22.10 -12.58 -19.23
C GLU A 61 -21.70 -11.60 -18.14
N GLU A 62 -22.64 -11.26 -17.25
CA GLU A 62 -22.38 -10.42 -16.08
C GLU A 62 -21.32 -11.02 -15.17
N TYR A 63 -21.40 -12.31 -14.89
CA TYR A 63 -20.39 -13.02 -14.10
C TYR A 63 -19.00 -12.94 -14.71
N ASN A 64 -18.89 -13.19 -16.03
CA ASN A 64 -17.61 -13.14 -16.73
C ASN A 64 -17.01 -11.73 -16.70
N ALA A 65 -17.83 -10.69 -16.94
CA ALA A 65 -17.41 -9.29 -16.88
C ALA A 65 -16.93 -8.91 -15.48
N VAL A 66 -17.67 -9.31 -14.43
CA VAL A 66 -17.28 -9.05 -13.03
C VAL A 66 -16.02 -9.83 -12.67
N LYS A 67 -15.89 -11.07 -13.14
CA LYS A 67 -14.71 -11.91 -12.90
C LYS A 67 -13.45 -11.29 -13.50
N GLU A 68 -13.48 -10.89 -14.78
CA GLU A 68 -12.35 -10.23 -15.44
C GLU A 68 -11.94 -8.95 -14.72
N ARG A 69 -12.92 -8.13 -14.34
CA ARG A 69 -12.67 -6.91 -13.56
C ARG A 69 -12.06 -7.21 -12.20
N SER A 70 -12.55 -8.25 -11.51
CA SER A 70 -12.02 -8.68 -10.22
C SER A 70 -10.58 -9.17 -10.33
N GLU A 71 -10.27 -10.00 -11.32
CA GLU A 71 -8.92 -10.50 -11.59
C GLU A 71 -7.95 -9.35 -11.90
N PHE A 72 -8.37 -8.39 -12.72
CA PHE A 72 -7.58 -7.19 -13.01
C PHE A 72 -7.30 -6.36 -11.76
N LEU A 73 -8.33 -6.08 -10.95
CA LEU A 73 -8.18 -5.32 -9.71
C LEU A 73 -7.30 -6.06 -8.67
N CYS A 74 -7.47 -7.37 -8.54
CA CYS A 74 -6.62 -8.18 -7.68
C CYS A 74 -5.15 -8.12 -8.09
N LYS A 75 -4.87 -8.18 -9.40
CA LYS A 75 -3.51 -8.03 -9.91
C LYS A 75 -2.93 -6.66 -9.57
N GLN A 76 -3.67 -5.57 -9.85
CA GLN A 76 -3.22 -4.22 -9.51
C GLN A 76 -3.00 -4.04 -8.00
N TYR A 77 -3.88 -4.59 -7.18
CA TYR A 77 -3.74 -4.56 -5.73
C TYR A 77 -2.44 -5.24 -5.28
N ASN A 78 -2.16 -6.44 -5.80
CA ASN A 78 -0.94 -7.16 -5.47
C ASN A 78 0.32 -6.42 -5.93
N ASP A 79 0.30 -5.82 -7.13
CA ASP A 79 1.41 -5.01 -7.64
C ASP A 79 1.67 -3.80 -6.73
N LEU A 80 0.60 -3.11 -6.27
CA LEU A 80 0.71 -1.99 -5.32
C LEU A 80 1.21 -2.42 -3.95
N CYS A 81 0.76 -3.56 -3.43
CA CYS A 81 1.26 -4.11 -2.17
C CYS A 81 2.77 -4.41 -2.26
N THR A 82 3.20 -5.05 -3.34
CA THR A 82 4.63 -5.33 -3.57
C THR A 82 5.45 -4.05 -3.69
N ALA A 83 4.94 -3.04 -4.41
CA ALA A 83 5.59 -1.75 -4.52
C ALA A 83 5.69 -1.04 -3.16
N LYS A 84 4.64 -1.10 -2.34
CA LYS A 84 4.64 -0.56 -0.98
C LYS A 84 5.70 -1.23 -0.11
N GLU A 85 5.74 -2.56 -0.08
CA GLU A 85 6.73 -3.33 0.70
C GLU A 85 8.17 -2.98 0.30
N ASN A 86 8.43 -2.87 -1.01
CA ASN A 86 9.74 -2.46 -1.52
C ASN A 86 10.12 -1.05 -1.06
N LEU A 87 9.18 -0.09 -1.10
CA LEU A 87 9.42 1.26 -0.63
C LEU A 87 9.66 1.32 0.87
N GLU A 88 8.91 0.57 1.67
CA GLU A 88 9.11 0.48 3.11
C GLU A 88 10.50 -0.11 3.46
N ALA A 89 10.95 -1.13 2.71
CA ALA A 89 12.28 -1.69 2.86
C ALA A 89 13.39 -0.67 2.55
N VAL A 90 13.26 0.07 1.45
CA VAL A 90 14.21 1.13 1.07
C VAL A 90 14.24 2.25 2.12
N ILE A 91 13.09 2.67 2.63
CA ILE A 91 13.00 3.68 3.70
C ILE A 91 13.70 3.19 4.96
N ALA A 92 13.49 1.93 5.35
CA ALA A 92 14.16 1.34 6.52
C ALA A 92 15.68 1.30 6.35
N GLU A 93 16.17 0.93 5.17
CA GLU A 93 17.60 0.93 4.85
C GLU A 93 18.21 2.34 4.92
N ILE A 94 17.54 3.32 4.30
CA ILE A 94 17.98 4.73 4.33
C ILE A 94 18.01 5.24 5.76
N ASN A 95 16.96 5.02 6.56
CA ASN A 95 16.88 5.45 7.95
C ASN A 95 17.98 4.82 8.80
N SER A 96 18.26 3.53 8.61
CA SER A 96 19.36 2.85 9.27
C SER A 96 20.72 3.47 8.93
N GLY A 97 20.97 3.70 7.63
CA GLY A 97 22.19 4.35 7.15
C GLY A 97 22.33 5.79 7.67
N MET A 98 21.26 6.57 7.67
CA MET A 98 21.22 7.93 8.21
C MET A 98 21.52 7.94 9.70
N THR A 99 20.87 7.07 10.48
CA THR A 99 21.08 6.95 11.92
C THR A 99 22.53 6.66 12.27
N LYS A 100 23.17 5.74 11.55
CA LYS A 100 24.59 5.39 11.75
C LYS A 100 25.50 6.59 11.46
N ARG A 101 25.34 7.22 10.29
CA ARG A 101 26.13 8.41 9.91
C ARG A 101 25.91 9.57 10.86
N PHE A 102 24.68 9.78 11.30
CA PHE A 102 24.35 10.84 12.26
C PHE A 102 25.07 10.61 13.61
N LYS A 103 25.05 9.38 14.15
CA LYS A 103 25.75 9.04 15.39
C LYS A 103 27.25 9.31 15.29
N GLU A 104 27.87 8.88 14.19
CA GLU A 104 29.30 9.10 13.95
C GLU A 104 29.65 10.59 13.82
N ALA A 105 28.84 11.33 13.07
CA ALA A 105 29.01 12.77 12.91
C ALA A 105 28.80 13.51 14.22
N PHE A 106 27.72 13.21 14.92
CA PHE A 106 27.39 13.85 16.20
C PHE A 106 28.49 13.65 17.26
N ALA A 107 29.02 12.44 17.36
CA ALA A 107 30.13 12.17 18.31
C ALA A 107 31.37 13.01 17.97
N LYS A 108 31.77 13.09 16.71
CA LYS A 108 32.92 13.91 16.27
C LYS A 108 32.70 15.38 16.47
N ILE A 109 31.51 15.88 16.09
CA ILE A 109 31.15 17.30 16.28
C ILE A 109 31.17 17.67 17.75
N ASN A 110 30.66 16.79 18.62
CA ASN A 110 30.66 17.00 20.07
C ASN A 110 32.09 17.07 20.64
N GLU A 111 32.97 16.22 20.15
CA GLU A 111 34.41 16.27 20.50
C GLU A 111 35.07 17.58 20.05
N TYR A 112 34.88 17.97 18.79
CA TYR A 112 35.40 19.25 18.27
C TYR A 112 34.81 20.44 19.00
N PHE A 113 33.53 20.40 19.35
CA PHE A 113 32.87 21.47 20.09
C PHE A 113 33.47 21.65 21.48
N ALA A 114 33.70 20.56 22.21
CA ALA A 114 34.40 20.62 23.49
C ALA A 114 35.81 21.24 23.36
N GLN A 115 36.58 20.83 22.34
CA GLN A 115 37.93 21.39 22.11
C GLN A 115 37.90 22.87 21.73
N CYS A 116 37.00 23.29 20.83
CA CYS A 116 36.86 24.71 20.41
C CYS A 116 36.38 25.55 21.56
N TYR A 117 35.45 25.05 22.37
CA TYR A 117 34.94 25.77 23.56
C TYR A 117 36.04 26.09 24.56
N VAL A 118 36.87 25.08 24.91
CA VAL A 118 38.00 25.27 25.81
C VAL A 118 39.01 26.30 25.30
N LYS A 119 39.26 26.33 23.98
CA LYS A 119 40.16 27.33 23.35
C LYS A 119 39.61 28.75 23.41
N ILE A 120 38.29 28.93 23.22
CA ILE A 120 37.66 30.26 23.16
C ILE A 120 37.44 30.82 24.59
N PHE A 121 37.03 29.99 25.52
CA PHE A 121 36.75 30.41 26.91
C PHE A 121 37.97 30.29 27.87
N SER A 122 39.10 29.78 27.34
CA SER A 122 40.29 29.47 28.17
C SER A 122 40.01 28.50 29.31
N GLY A 123 39.07 27.56 29.09
CA GLY A 123 38.66 26.56 30.08
C GLY A 123 37.15 26.26 30.02
N GLY A 124 36.66 25.51 30.98
CA GLY A 124 35.26 25.09 31.04
C GLY A 124 34.97 23.82 30.23
N THR A 125 33.70 23.46 30.15
CA THR A 125 33.22 22.28 29.38
C THR A 125 32.01 22.63 28.56
N ALA A 126 31.88 21.96 27.40
CA ALA A 126 30.72 22.09 26.52
C ALA A 126 30.36 20.73 25.96
N VAL A 127 29.09 20.42 25.96
CA VAL A 127 28.58 19.13 25.49
C VAL A 127 27.27 19.35 24.75
N LEU A 128 27.14 18.68 23.61
CA LEU A 128 25.88 18.56 22.87
C LEU A 128 25.13 17.33 23.40
N ARG A 129 23.85 17.48 23.68
CA ARG A 129 23.00 16.39 24.15
C ARG A 129 21.76 16.28 23.27
N LEU A 130 21.38 15.05 22.95
CA LEU A 130 20.13 14.76 22.25
C LEU A 130 18.96 14.80 23.25
N THR A 131 17.86 15.43 22.87
CA THR A 131 16.64 15.48 23.70
C THR A 131 15.96 14.12 23.76
N GLU A 132 15.96 13.37 22.64
CA GLU A 132 15.35 12.05 22.51
C GLU A 132 16.38 11.05 21.94
N PRO A 133 17.15 10.36 22.78
CA PRO A 133 18.18 9.45 22.31
C PRO A 133 17.67 8.22 21.57
N ASP A 134 16.39 7.86 21.78
CA ASP A 134 15.75 6.69 21.14
C ASP A 134 15.28 7.00 19.73
N ASN A 135 14.93 8.25 19.43
CA ASN A 135 14.49 8.70 18.10
C ASN A 135 15.45 9.77 17.53
N LEU A 136 16.61 9.31 17.09
CA LEU A 136 17.72 10.18 16.66
C LEU A 136 17.41 11.11 15.50
N LEU A 137 16.52 10.69 14.58
CA LEU A 137 16.21 11.48 13.37
C LEU A 137 15.26 12.63 13.65
N ASP A 138 14.43 12.51 14.69
CA ASP A 138 13.48 13.56 15.11
C ASP A 138 13.94 14.28 16.38
N SER A 139 15.08 13.85 16.97
CA SER A 139 15.60 14.42 18.20
C SER A 139 16.07 15.85 18.02
N GLY A 140 15.74 16.73 18.96
CA GLY A 140 16.37 18.03 19.13
C GLY A 140 17.79 17.88 19.71
N ILE A 141 18.59 18.96 19.62
CA ILE A 141 19.92 19.04 20.23
C ILE A 141 19.95 20.15 21.26
N ASP A 142 20.19 19.79 22.52
CA ASP A 142 20.45 20.74 23.59
C ASP A 142 21.95 20.99 23.72
N ILE A 143 22.28 22.23 24.09
CA ILE A 143 23.65 22.67 24.30
C ILE A 143 23.83 22.97 25.79
N ASP A 144 24.56 22.09 26.44
CA ASP A 144 24.92 22.26 27.88
C ASP A 144 26.39 22.73 27.96
N VAL A 145 26.60 23.83 28.66
CA VAL A 145 27.92 24.44 28.76
C VAL A 145 28.22 24.86 30.22
N GLN A 146 29.49 24.80 30.57
CA GLN A 146 30.00 25.24 31.86
C GLN A 146 31.17 26.20 31.61
N PRO A 147 30.95 27.52 31.64
CA PRO A 147 32.04 28.49 31.60
C PRO A 147 32.96 28.37 32.82
N PRO A 148 34.23 28.80 32.72
CA PRO A 148 35.15 28.78 33.84
C PRO A 148 34.58 29.50 35.06
N GLY A 149 34.60 28.86 36.24
CA GLY A 149 34.10 29.41 37.49
C GLY A 149 32.56 29.44 37.65
N LYS A 150 31.80 28.90 36.71
CA LYS A 150 30.33 28.79 36.73
C LYS A 150 29.87 27.34 36.81
N LYS A 151 28.60 27.15 37.18
CA LYS A 151 27.95 25.84 37.14
C LYS A 151 27.50 25.50 35.70
N LEU A 152 27.30 24.21 35.44
CA LEU A 152 26.71 23.71 34.20
C LEU A 152 25.33 24.35 33.98
N GLN A 153 25.08 24.88 32.80
CA GLN A 153 23.85 25.58 32.45
C GLN A 153 23.53 25.38 30.98
N SER A 154 22.26 25.45 30.63
CA SER A 154 21.82 25.46 29.23
C SER A 154 22.19 26.78 28.57
N LEU A 155 22.41 26.75 27.26
CA LEU A 155 22.70 27.91 26.42
C LEU A 155 21.74 29.10 26.65
N TYR A 156 20.47 28.80 26.94
CA TYR A 156 19.43 29.82 27.16
C TYR A 156 19.64 30.66 28.45
N LEU A 157 20.34 30.10 29.41
CA LEU A 157 20.60 30.77 30.70
C LEU A 157 21.88 31.61 30.73
N MET A 158 22.63 31.64 29.61
CA MET A 158 23.87 32.38 29.47
C MET A 158 23.65 33.86 29.16
N SER A 159 24.64 34.68 29.50
CA SER A 159 24.69 36.07 29.08
C SER A 159 24.81 36.18 27.55
N GLY A 160 24.34 37.29 26.96
CA GLY A 160 24.34 37.48 25.50
C GLY A 160 25.72 37.28 24.87
N GLY A 161 26.79 37.82 25.46
CA GLY A 161 28.16 37.67 24.97
C GLY A 161 28.67 36.21 25.05
N GLU A 162 28.43 35.54 26.18
CA GLU A 162 28.81 34.12 26.34
C GLU A 162 28.07 33.22 25.36
N ARG A 163 26.77 33.49 25.13
CA ARG A 163 25.96 32.77 24.13
C ARG A 163 26.54 32.93 22.76
N ALA A 164 26.89 34.16 22.35
CA ALA A 164 27.48 34.42 21.03
C ALA A 164 28.82 33.68 20.84
N LEU A 165 29.70 33.70 21.85
CA LEU A 165 30.94 32.94 21.80
C LEU A 165 30.74 31.43 21.76
N THR A 166 29.75 30.89 22.46
CA THR A 166 29.39 29.46 22.43
C THR A 166 28.91 29.06 21.02
N VAL A 167 28.07 29.90 20.39
CA VAL A 167 27.62 29.63 19.01
C VAL A 167 28.79 29.68 18.03
N ILE A 168 29.72 30.61 18.21
CA ILE A 168 30.94 30.68 17.37
C ILE A 168 31.79 29.42 17.58
N ALA A 169 31.95 28.94 18.82
CA ALA A 169 32.65 27.67 19.09
C ALA A 169 32.00 26.47 18.36
N LEU A 170 30.67 26.41 18.34
CA LEU A 170 29.94 25.38 17.64
C LEU A 170 30.15 25.49 16.10
N LEU A 171 30.11 26.69 15.55
CA LEU A 171 30.39 26.93 14.13
C LEU A 171 31.79 26.43 13.73
N PHE A 172 32.81 26.74 14.55
CA PHE A 172 34.17 26.23 14.30
C PHE A 172 34.26 24.70 14.44
N ALA A 173 33.49 24.09 15.34
CA ALA A 173 33.42 22.64 15.46
C ALA A 173 32.82 22.00 14.21
N LEU A 174 31.73 22.56 13.68
CA LEU A 174 31.11 22.12 12.43
C LEU A 174 32.03 22.26 11.23
N LEU A 175 32.74 23.40 11.12
CA LEU A 175 33.73 23.63 10.06
C LEU A 175 34.92 22.67 10.16
N SER A 176 35.32 22.28 11.38
CA SER A 176 36.39 21.31 11.58
C SER A 176 36.00 19.87 11.23
N TYR A 177 34.69 19.57 11.28
CA TYR A 177 34.18 18.27 10.88
C TYR A 177 34.11 18.13 9.35
N GLN A 178 33.69 19.17 8.67
CA GLN A 178 33.58 19.21 7.20
C GLN A 178 34.11 20.57 6.70
N PRO A 179 35.44 20.67 6.45
CA PRO A 179 36.06 21.89 6.00
C PRO A 179 35.65 22.30 4.59
#